data_cdf35abdf03c1b9ba697f86eb9dac6dd
#
_entry.id   cdf35abdf03c1b9ba697f86eb9dac6dd
#
_cell.length_a   1.000
_cell.length_b   1.000
_cell.length_c   1.000
_cell.angle_alpha   90.00
_cell.angle_beta   90.00
_cell.angle_gamma   90.00
#
_symmetry.space_group_name_H-M   'P 1'
#
loop_
_entity.id
_entity.type
_entity.pdbx_description
1 polymer ?
#
loop_
_entity_poly.entity_id
_entity_poly.type
_entity_poly.pdbx_seq_one_letter_code
_entity_poly.pdbx_strand_id
1 'polypeptide(L)'
;MTKRAAYLIVGLPHGGGTFLPAALHAHGPSLEEAGLRQPARSADEMFRASVEIRRDHQSWGLRRRDVEGAWSGVCRRADRSKGDIVVGHELLAAAGDPEIALLVDRLPGFDVHVVVAAGPADPRLTLFPDDYDLGAVLDRWAAHVRSPDRVHLLVTDPGDLTATWAALGRVVGFDAGLLPLPADLEVTADQDLGALRLLASSAGLLATVEELRRAAEEWAKTIAEGGYDVQGDLGGLAPSSPHGDDDEPVQARLDLVSGALAETVAELARLRREHAQLQVRAAKLQKKRRRLKRRLADATGD
;
A
#
# COMPACT_ATOMS: atom_id res chain seq x y z
N MET A 1 -28.02 -11.36 14.66
CA MET A 1 -26.90 -10.46 14.97
C MET A 1 -26.21 -10.15 13.66
N THR A 2 -26.10 -8.89 13.32
CA THR A 2 -25.32 -8.44 12.15
C THR A 2 -23.85 -8.80 12.39
N LYS A 3 -23.20 -9.38 11.38
CA LYS A 3 -21.76 -9.62 11.47
C LYS A 3 -21.03 -8.27 11.47
N ARG A 4 -19.88 -8.23 12.12
CA ARG A 4 -18.97 -7.08 12.06
C ARG A 4 -18.35 -6.97 10.67
N ALA A 5 -18.10 -5.77 10.22
CA ALA A 5 -17.41 -5.54 8.96
C ALA A 5 -15.87 -5.60 9.14
N ALA A 6 -15.20 -6.12 8.12
CA ALA A 6 -13.75 -6.01 7.97
C ALA A 6 -13.45 -5.30 6.65
N TYR A 7 -12.95 -4.08 6.74
CA TYR A 7 -12.55 -3.28 5.59
C TYR A 7 -11.09 -3.55 5.26
N LEU A 8 -10.85 -4.14 4.10
CA LEU A 8 -9.51 -4.41 3.56
C LEU A 8 -9.14 -3.30 2.59
N ILE A 9 -8.28 -2.37 3.02
CA ILE A 9 -7.79 -1.32 2.12
C ILE A 9 -6.70 -1.92 1.23
N VAL A 10 -6.99 -1.94 -0.05
CA VAL A 10 -6.14 -2.41 -1.13
C VAL A 10 -5.99 -1.24 -2.08
N GLY A 11 -4.85 -0.59 -2.09
CA GLY A 11 -4.65 0.57 -2.96
C GLY A 11 -3.69 0.26 -4.09
N LEU A 12 -3.96 0.77 -5.27
CA LEU A 12 -2.91 0.81 -6.28
C LEU A 12 -1.79 1.71 -5.75
N PRO A 13 -0.52 1.41 -6.10
CA PRO A 13 0.58 2.30 -5.76
C PRO A 13 0.26 3.74 -6.23
N HIS A 14 0.48 4.72 -5.35
CA HIS A 14 0.11 6.14 -5.54
C HIS A 14 -1.40 6.46 -5.64
N GLY A 15 -2.26 5.46 -5.50
CA GLY A 15 -3.70 5.63 -5.41
C GLY A 15 -4.22 5.93 -3.98
N GLY A 16 -3.39 6.46 -3.10
CA GLY A 16 -3.79 6.75 -1.71
C GLY A 16 -3.56 5.58 -0.74
N GLY A 17 -3.04 4.44 -1.21
CA GLY A 17 -2.81 3.25 -0.41
C GLY A 17 -1.83 3.44 0.75
N THR A 18 -0.94 4.42 0.66
CA THR A 18 0.06 4.73 1.71
C THR A 18 -0.48 5.68 2.76
N PHE A 19 -1.15 6.77 2.36
CA PHE A 19 -1.58 7.78 3.33
C PHE A 19 -2.81 7.34 4.13
N LEU A 20 -3.75 6.61 3.53
CA LEU A 20 -4.98 6.18 4.20
C LEU A 20 -4.72 5.35 5.47
N PRO A 21 -3.87 4.29 5.43
CA PRO A 21 -3.52 3.55 6.64
C PRO A 21 -2.79 4.39 7.69
N ALA A 22 -1.95 5.34 7.27
CA ALA A 22 -1.25 6.24 8.18
C ALA A 22 -2.22 7.23 8.87
N ALA A 23 -3.15 7.82 8.11
CA ALA A 23 -4.18 8.70 8.65
C ALA A 23 -5.11 7.96 9.63
N LEU A 24 -5.54 6.76 9.28
CA LEU A 24 -6.32 5.91 10.19
C LEU A 24 -5.54 5.63 11.48
N HIS A 25 -4.24 5.36 11.38
CA HIS A 25 -3.41 5.08 12.54
C HIS A 25 -3.28 6.29 13.47
N ALA A 26 -3.15 7.48 12.92
CA ALA A 26 -3.11 8.73 13.68
C ALA A 26 -4.39 8.97 14.50
N HIS A 27 -5.55 8.56 13.96
CA HIS A 27 -6.85 8.67 14.62
C HIS A 27 -7.28 7.41 15.38
N GLY A 28 -6.39 6.44 15.60
CA GLY A 28 -6.70 5.14 16.20
C GLY A 28 -7.59 5.18 17.42
N PRO A 29 -7.30 5.97 18.48
CA PRO A 29 -8.15 6.06 19.68
C PRO A 29 -9.58 6.55 19.37
N SER A 30 -9.73 7.61 18.58
CA SER A 30 -11.03 8.18 18.24
C SER A 30 -11.86 7.26 17.34
N LEU A 31 -11.19 6.55 16.42
CA LEU A 31 -11.84 5.52 15.61
C LEU A 31 -12.31 4.35 16.45
N GLU A 32 -11.54 3.94 17.46
CA GLU A 32 -11.94 2.86 18.39
C GLU A 32 -13.17 3.26 19.21
N GLU A 33 -13.26 4.51 19.64
CA GLU A 33 -14.47 5.06 20.29
C GLU A 33 -15.68 5.07 19.34
N ALA A 34 -15.46 5.31 18.04
CA ALA A 34 -16.49 5.24 17.00
C ALA A 34 -16.81 3.77 16.57
N GLY A 35 -16.18 2.76 17.17
CA GLY A 35 -16.46 1.36 16.87
C GLY A 35 -15.65 0.76 15.72
N LEU A 36 -14.69 1.50 15.18
CA LEU A 36 -13.79 1.05 14.10
C LEU A 36 -12.36 0.87 14.65
N ARG A 37 -11.79 -0.31 14.50
CA ARG A 37 -10.48 -0.62 15.05
C ARG A 37 -9.47 -0.99 13.98
N GLN A 38 -8.23 -0.52 14.15
CA GLN A 38 -7.05 -1.05 13.45
C GLN A 38 -6.40 -2.16 14.28
N PRO A 39 -6.48 -3.42 13.87
CA PRO A 39 -5.85 -4.52 14.61
C PRO A 39 -4.33 -4.59 14.41
N ALA A 40 -3.77 -3.97 13.38
CA ALA A 40 -2.32 -3.81 13.23
C ALA A 40 -1.80 -2.78 14.25
N ARG A 41 -0.67 -3.06 14.90
CA ARG A 41 -0.06 -2.18 15.90
C ARG A 41 0.74 -1.04 15.31
N SER A 42 1.19 -1.22 14.09
CA SER A 42 2.00 -0.23 13.35
C SER A 42 1.94 -0.51 11.85
N ALA A 43 2.34 0.48 11.06
CA ALA A 43 2.53 0.32 9.62
C ALA A 43 3.54 -0.79 9.28
N ASP A 44 4.65 -0.90 10.04
CA ASP A 44 5.67 -1.95 9.86
C ASP A 44 5.08 -3.36 10.10
N GLU A 45 4.20 -3.55 11.09
CA GLU A 45 3.54 -4.84 11.30
C GLU A 45 2.61 -5.17 10.13
N MET A 46 1.87 -4.19 9.61
CA MET A 46 0.98 -4.41 8.47
C MET A 46 1.77 -4.67 7.17
N PHE A 47 2.87 -3.95 6.96
CA PHE A 47 3.83 -4.24 5.88
C PHE A 47 4.32 -5.69 5.95
N ARG A 48 4.82 -6.14 7.13
CA ARG A 48 5.27 -7.53 7.31
C ARG A 48 4.16 -8.55 7.10
N ALA A 49 2.94 -8.24 7.51
CA ALA A 49 1.78 -9.10 7.29
C ALA A 49 1.48 -9.23 5.79
N SER A 50 1.54 -8.12 5.03
CA SER A 50 1.35 -8.12 3.58
C SER A 50 2.44 -8.90 2.85
N VAL A 51 3.70 -8.74 3.25
CA VAL A 51 4.83 -9.52 2.73
C VAL A 51 4.70 -11.01 3.07
N GLU A 52 4.20 -11.37 4.27
CA GLU A 52 3.92 -12.75 4.65
C GLU A 52 2.83 -13.37 3.77
N ILE A 53 1.74 -12.64 3.53
CA ILE A 53 0.62 -13.07 2.68
C ILE A 53 1.11 -13.32 1.26
N ARG A 54 1.82 -12.38 0.67
CA ARG A 54 2.36 -12.45 -0.69
C ARG A 54 3.55 -13.41 -0.83
N ARG A 55 4.13 -13.88 0.26
CA ARG A 55 5.30 -14.77 0.29
C ARG A 55 6.53 -14.22 -0.44
N ASP A 56 6.61 -12.92 -0.60
CA ASP A 56 7.66 -12.22 -1.38
C ASP A 56 8.77 -11.62 -0.51
N HIS A 57 8.93 -12.10 0.71
CA HIS A 57 9.89 -11.61 1.70
C HIS A 57 11.33 -11.46 1.17
N GLN A 58 11.73 -12.29 0.19
CA GLN A 58 13.06 -12.22 -0.41
C GLN A 58 13.25 -10.97 -1.24
N SER A 59 12.22 -10.51 -1.95
CA SER A 59 12.24 -9.27 -2.75
C SER A 59 12.50 -8.03 -1.87
N TRP A 60 12.10 -8.13 -0.59
CA TRP A 60 12.31 -7.09 0.41
C TRP A 60 13.57 -7.27 1.27
N GLY A 61 14.45 -8.22 0.91
CA GLY A 61 15.65 -8.53 1.69
C GLY A 61 15.36 -9.10 3.08
N LEU A 62 14.13 -9.54 3.34
CA LEU A 62 13.70 -10.12 4.60
C LEU A 62 13.86 -11.65 4.57
N ARG A 63 13.99 -12.25 5.75
CA ARG A 63 13.93 -13.70 5.91
C ARG A 63 12.52 -14.10 6.32
N ARG A 64 12.08 -15.28 5.96
CA ARG A 64 10.77 -15.82 6.35
C ARG A 64 10.46 -15.60 7.84
N ARG A 65 11.41 -15.85 8.73
CA ARG A 65 11.26 -15.66 10.18
C ARG A 65 11.02 -14.19 10.61
N ASP A 66 11.35 -13.23 9.76
CA ASP A 66 11.21 -11.80 10.05
C ASP A 66 9.76 -11.32 9.79
N VAL A 67 8.96 -12.12 9.04
CA VAL A 67 7.58 -11.85 8.69
C VAL A 67 6.59 -12.90 9.22
N GLU A 68 7.05 -14.12 9.49
CA GLU A 68 6.21 -15.26 9.88
C GLU A 68 5.39 -14.98 11.14
N GLY A 69 4.08 -15.13 11.04
CA GLY A 69 3.12 -14.91 12.11
C GLY A 69 2.62 -13.47 12.25
N ALA A 70 3.06 -12.54 11.41
CA ALA A 70 2.60 -11.15 11.43
C ALA A 70 1.09 -11.08 11.14
N TRP A 71 0.62 -11.69 10.05
CA TRP A 71 -0.81 -11.76 9.72
C TRP A 71 -1.62 -12.46 10.80
N SER A 72 -1.15 -13.61 11.29
CA SER A 72 -1.80 -14.30 12.39
C SER A 72 -1.90 -13.45 13.67
N GLY A 73 -0.93 -12.57 13.90
CA GLY A 73 -0.94 -11.59 14.99
C GLY A 73 -2.05 -10.56 14.83
N VAL A 74 -2.21 -10.01 13.62
CA VAL A 74 -3.29 -9.08 13.25
C VAL A 74 -4.65 -9.75 13.44
N CYS A 75 -4.86 -10.96 12.90
CA CYS A 75 -6.11 -11.71 13.01
C CYS A 75 -6.51 -11.97 14.46
N ARG A 76 -5.59 -12.40 15.33
CA ARG A 76 -5.90 -12.63 16.76
C ARG A 76 -6.38 -11.36 17.47
N ARG A 77 -5.94 -10.17 17.05
CA ARG A 77 -6.45 -8.90 17.60
C ARG A 77 -7.77 -8.50 16.97
N ALA A 78 -7.95 -8.78 15.68
CA ALA A 78 -9.23 -8.62 14.99
C ALA A 78 -10.34 -9.43 15.66
N ASP A 79 -10.08 -10.71 15.97
CA ASP A 79 -11.04 -11.58 16.65
C ASP A 79 -11.50 -11.05 18.01
N ARG A 80 -10.61 -10.34 18.72
CA ARG A 80 -10.90 -9.72 20.02
C ARG A 80 -11.59 -8.36 19.91
N SER A 81 -11.66 -7.77 18.72
CA SER A 81 -12.37 -6.51 18.49
C SER A 81 -13.87 -6.71 18.78
N LYS A 82 -14.51 -5.70 19.37
CA LYS A 82 -15.96 -5.69 19.56
C LYS A 82 -16.71 -5.01 18.41
N GLY A 83 -16.03 -4.16 17.65
CA GLY A 83 -16.55 -3.41 16.51
C GLY A 83 -15.98 -3.89 15.17
N ASP A 84 -16.20 -3.08 14.16
CA ASP A 84 -15.65 -3.25 12.84
C ASP A 84 -14.13 -3.09 12.84
N ILE A 85 -13.47 -3.59 11.81
CA ILE A 85 -12.03 -3.47 11.68
C ILE A 85 -11.65 -2.87 10.32
N VAL A 86 -10.51 -2.19 10.31
CA VAL A 86 -9.88 -1.74 9.09
C VAL A 86 -8.42 -2.16 9.08
N VAL A 87 -8.00 -2.81 8.01
CA VAL A 87 -6.62 -3.25 7.76
C VAL A 87 -6.31 -3.06 6.29
N GLY A 88 -5.08 -2.79 5.94
CA GLY A 88 -4.72 -2.71 4.53
C GLY A 88 -3.29 -2.26 4.32
N HIS A 89 -2.83 -2.50 3.12
CA HIS A 89 -1.53 -2.07 2.60
C HIS A 89 -1.55 -2.13 1.08
N GLU A 90 -0.89 -1.21 0.41
CA GLU A 90 -0.81 -1.17 -1.07
C GLU A 90 -0.25 -2.45 -1.69
N LEU A 91 0.69 -3.12 -1.02
CA LEU A 91 1.26 -4.39 -1.50
C LEU A 91 0.21 -5.50 -1.72
N LEU A 92 -0.98 -5.35 -1.15
CA LEU A 92 -2.06 -6.32 -1.33
C LEU A 92 -2.72 -6.21 -2.71
N ALA A 93 -2.51 -5.11 -3.45
CA ALA A 93 -3.03 -4.97 -4.82
C ALA A 93 -2.60 -6.14 -5.70
N ALA A 94 -1.33 -6.51 -5.67
CA ALA A 94 -0.78 -7.62 -6.44
C ALA A 94 -0.92 -9.00 -5.79
N ALA A 95 -1.77 -9.14 -4.76
CA ALA A 95 -2.04 -10.46 -4.19
C ALA A 95 -2.81 -11.33 -5.19
N GLY A 96 -2.37 -12.57 -5.37
CA GLY A 96 -3.05 -13.56 -6.21
C GLY A 96 -4.20 -14.25 -5.48
N ASP A 97 -5.03 -14.99 -6.22
CA ASP A 97 -6.22 -15.67 -5.68
C ASP A 97 -5.94 -16.54 -4.44
N PRO A 98 -4.89 -17.37 -4.38
CA PRO A 98 -4.61 -18.19 -3.20
C PRO A 98 -4.24 -17.35 -1.97
N GLU A 99 -3.64 -16.19 -2.18
CA GLU A 99 -3.21 -15.27 -1.13
C GLU A 99 -4.40 -14.48 -0.59
N ILE A 100 -5.28 -14.01 -1.47
CA ILE A 100 -6.54 -13.35 -1.12
C ILE A 100 -7.44 -14.32 -0.36
N ALA A 101 -7.60 -15.56 -0.84
CA ALA A 101 -8.37 -16.60 -0.17
C ALA A 101 -7.83 -16.83 1.26
N LEU A 102 -6.50 -16.98 1.40
CA LEU A 102 -5.87 -17.16 2.71
C LEU A 102 -6.14 -15.97 3.65
N LEU A 103 -6.12 -14.76 3.12
CA LEU A 103 -6.36 -13.53 3.88
C LEU A 103 -7.81 -13.49 4.36
N VAL A 104 -8.77 -13.71 3.47
CA VAL A 104 -10.22 -13.63 3.75
C VAL A 104 -10.65 -14.78 4.68
N ASP A 105 -10.17 -16.00 4.48
CA ASP A 105 -10.49 -17.17 5.30
C ASP A 105 -10.06 -17.01 6.77
N ARG A 106 -9.11 -16.13 7.04
CA ARG A 106 -8.67 -15.84 8.42
C ARG A 106 -9.54 -14.81 9.14
N LEU A 107 -10.59 -14.32 8.50
CA LEU A 107 -11.56 -13.36 9.05
C LEU A 107 -13.00 -13.94 9.11
N PRO A 108 -13.21 -15.17 9.62
CA PRO A 108 -14.50 -15.88 9.53
C PRO A 108 -15.65 -15.19 10.29
N GLY A 109 -15.30 -14.35 11.27
CA GLY A 109 -16.26 -13.61 12.11
C GLY A 109 -16.73 -12.29 11.51
N PHE A 110 -16.26 -11.94 10.31
CA PHE A 110 -16.52 -10.66 9.67
C PHE A 110 -17.24 -10.82 8.33
N ASP A 111 -17.99 -9.79 7.97
CA ASP A 111 -18.39 -9.52 6.60
C ASP A 111 -17.26 -8.70 5.96
N VAL A 112 -16.57 -9.31 4.99
CA VAL A 112 -15.39 -8.69 4.38
C VAL A 112 -15.84 -7.70 3.29
N HIS A 113 -15.33 -6.49 3.40
CA HIS A 113 -15.41 -5.41 2.41
C HIS A 113 -14.02 -5.12 1.89
N VAL A 114 -13.90 -4.87 0.60
CA VAL A 114 -12.64 -4.47 -0.03
C VAL A 114 -12.74 -3.01 -0.45
N VAL A 115 -11.77 -2.21 -0.07
CA VAL A 115 -11.69 -0.79 -0.42
C VAL A 115 -10.48 -0.62 -1.33
N VAL A 116 -10.73 -0.45 -2.63
CA VAL A 116 -9.69 -0.22 -3.63
C VAL A 116 -9.52 1.27 -3.82
N ALA A 117 -8.38 1.82 -3.45
CA ALA A 117 -8.04 3.20 -3.70
C ALA A 117 -7.21 3.30 -4.98
N ALA A 118 -7.68 4.08 -5.95
CA ALA A 118 -7.02 4.23 -7.25
C ALA A 118 -7.06 5.69 -7.71
N GLY A 119 -5.92 6.18 -8.17
CA GLY A 119 -5.77 7.48 -8.83
C GLY A 119 -5.66 7.35 -10.34
N PRO A 120 -5.15 8.39 -11.01
CA PRO A 120 -4.94 8.40 -12.45
C PRO A 120 -4.10 7.21 -12.92
N ALA A 121 -4.40 6.72 -14.12
CA ALA A 121 -3.63 5.64 -14.74
C ALA A 121 -2.14 5.98 -14.80
N ASP A 122 -1.31 5.06 -14.29
CA ASP A 122 0.13 5.27 -14.10
C ASP A 122 0.94 4.66 -15.25
N PRO A 123 1.95 5.35 -15.77
CA PRO A 123 2.82 4.83 -16.83
C PRO A 123 3.49 3.49 -16.53
N ARG A 124 3.61 3.10 -15.25
CA ARG A 124 4.18 1.81 -14.82
C ARG A 124 3.27 0.60 -15.06
N LEU A 125 2.03 0.82 -15.51
CA LEU A 125 1.08 -0.23 -15.82
C LEU A 125 1.65 -1.35 -16.70
N THR A 126 2.43 -1.01 -17.71
CA THR A 126 3.07 -1.98 -18.61
C THR A 126 4.19 -2.79 -17.95
N LEU A 127 4.87 -2.23 -16.94
CA LEU A 127 5.94 -2.90 -16.22
C LEU A 127 5.43 -3.80 -15.10
N PHE A 128 4.36 -3.37 -14.43
CA PHE A 128 3.81 -4.01 -13.24
C PHE A 128 2.29 -4.10 -13.31
N PRO A 129 1.73 -4.86 -14.29
CA PRO A 129 0.28 -4.92 -14.47
C PRO A 129 -0.45 -5.45 -13.24
N ASP A 130 0.13 -6.39 -12.51
CA ASP A 130 -0.49 -6.93 -11.29
C ASP A 130 -0.70 -5.89 -10.20
N ASP A 131 0.15 -4.86 -10.14
CA ASP A 131 0.07 -3.79 -9.15
C ASP A 131 -0.75 -2.59 -9.65
N TYR A 132 -0.76 -2.30 -10.96
CA TYR A 132 -1.27 -1.06 -11.53
C TYR A 132 -2.52 -1.20 -12.40
N ASP A 133 -2.88 -2.41 -12.84
CA ASP A 133 -4.12 -2.62 -13.60
C ASP A 133 -5.32 -2.70 -12.64
N LEU A 134 -6.05 -1.57 -12.56
CA LEU A 134 -7.24 -1.46 -11.71
C LEU A 134 -8.30 -2.50 -12.04
N GLY A 135 -8.55 -2.77 -13.34
CA GLY A 135 -9.52 -3.78 -13.75
C GLY A 135 -9.16 -5.15 -13.21
N ALA A 136 -7.91 -5.58 -13.41
CA ALA A 136 -7.41 -6.86 -12.92
C ALA A 136 -7.43 -6.95 -11.39
N VAL A 137 -7.11 -5.86 -10.68
CA VAL A 137 -7.18 -5.80 -9.21
C VAL A 137 -8.62 -5.95 -8.73
N LEU A 138 -9.58 -5.21 -9.33
CA LEU A 138 -11.00 -5.29 -8.98
C LEU A 138 -11.54 -6.70 -9.20
N ASP A 139 -11.27 -7.31 -10.34
CA ASP A 139 -11.74 -8.67 -10.68
C ASP A 139 -11.21 -9.71 -9.69
N ARG A 140 -9.92 -9.68 -9.39
CA ARG A 140 -9.31 -10.59 -8.42
C ARG A 140 -9.94 -10.47 -7.03
N TRP A 141 -10.09 -9.25 -6.53
CA TRP A 141 -10.62 -9.04 -5.18
C TRP A 141 -12.13 -9.28 -5.10
N ALA A 142 -12.90 -8.90 -6.13
CA ALA A 142 -14.34 -9.12 -6.19
C ALA A 142 -14.70 -10.62 -6.16
N ALA A 143 -13.88 -11.48 -6.77
CA ALA A 143 -14.08 -12.92 -6.75
C ALA A 143 -14.09 -13.54 -5.34
N HIS A 144 -13.48 -12.88 -4.36
CA HIS A 144 -13.35 -13.37 -2.98
C HIS A 144 -14.33 -12.74 -1.99
N VAL A 145 -15.15 -11.78 -2.42
CA VAL A 145 -16.24 -11.21 -1.60
C VAL A 145 -17.59 -11.71 -2.07
N ARG A 146 -18.58 -11.71 -1.17
CA ARG A 146 -19.87 -12.36 -1.45
C ARG A 146 -20.77 -11.55 -2.37
N SER A 147 -20.53 -10.26 -2.51
CA SER A 147 -21.43 -9.35 -3.21
C SER A 147 -20.65 -8.14 -3.73
N PRO A 148 -20.93 -7.67 -4.96
CA PRO A 148 -20.24 -6.53 -5.58
C PRO A 148 -20.32 -5.23 -4.77
N ASP A 149 -21.43 -5.00 -4.05
CA ASP A 149 -21.61 -3.85 -3.16
C ASP A 149 -20.65 -3.81 -1.97
N ARG A 150 -19.87 -4.88 -1.75
CA ARG A 150 -18.78 -4.94 -0.79
C ARG A 150 -17.41 -4.61 -1.37
N VAL A 151 -17.35 -4.31 -2.65
CA VAL A 151 -16.17 -3.76 -3.31
C VAL A 151 -16.38 -2.27 -3.46
N HIS A 152 -15.62 -1.48 -2.73
CA HIS A 152 -15.68 -0.04 -2.73
C HIS A 152 -14.49 0.51 -3.50
N LEU A 153 -14.74 1.25 -4.56
CA LEU A 153 -13.71 1.95 -5.31
C LEU A 153 -13.64 3.40 -4.83
N LEU A 154 -12.51 3.80 -4.27
CA LEU A 154 -12.20 5.19 -3.99
C LEU A 154 -11.37 5.75 -5.15
N VAL A 155 -11.98 6.59 -5.96
CA VAL A 155 -11.23 7.36 -6.96
C VAL A 155 -10.56 8.52 -6.24
N THR A 156 -9.22 8.50 -6.25
CA THR A 156 -8.40 9.43 -5.48
C THR A 156 -7.90 10.57 -6.35
N ASP A 157 -7.88 11.77 -5.79
CA ASP A 157 -7.21 12.92 -6.39
C ASP A 157 -5.94 13.23 -5.58
N PRO A 158 -4.75 13.10 -6.17
CA PRO A 158 -3.51 13.49 -5.51
C PRO A 158 -3.47 14.96 -5.09
N GLY A 159 -4.27 15.82 -5.73
CA GLY A 159 -4.43 17.24 -5.39
C GLY A 159 -5.41 17.50 -4.25
N ASP A 160 -6.29 16.53 -3.91
CA ASP A 160 -7.29 16.63 -2.84
C ASP A 160 -7.37 15.37 -1.99
N LEU A 161 -6.39 15.18 -1.13
CA LEU A 161 -6.38 14.08 -0.18
C LEU A 161 -7.51 14.16 0.85
N THR A 162 -8.04 15.36 1.11
CA THR A 162 -9.15 15.57 2.05
C THR A 162 -10.45 14.98 1.51
N ALA A 163 -10.71 15.14 0.21
CA ALA A 163 -11.86 14.50 -0.44
C ALA A 163 -11.76 12.98 -0.39
N THR A 164 -10.57 12.43 -0.63
CA THR A 164 -10.30 10.98 -0.53
C THR A 164 -10.51 10.47 0.90
N TRP A 165 -10.06 11.22 1.91
CA TRP A 165 -10.27 10.89 3.31
C TRP A 165 -11.76 10.89 3.69
N ALA A 166 -12.50 11.90 3.23
CA ALA A 166 -13.95 11.98 3.44
C ALA A 166 -14.69 10.83 2.72
N ALA A 167 -14.23 10.42 1.53
CA ALA A 167 -14.78 9.28 0.82
C ALA A 167 -14.57 7.97 1.61
N LEU A 168 -13.36 7.75 2.14
CA LEU A 168 -13.10 6.62 3.02
C LEU A 168 -14.03 6.65 4.24
N GLY A 169 -14.19 7.81 4.89
CA GLY A 169 -15.07 7.96 6.06
C GLY A 169 -16.51 7.52 5.79
N ARG A 170 -17.04 7.84 4.61
CA ARG A 170 -18.38 7.38 4.19
C ARG A 170 -18.47 5.86 4.05
N VAL A 171 -17.42 5.21 3.54
CA VAL A 171 -17.38 3.75 3.36
C VAL A 171 -17.24 3.02 4.69
N VAL A 172 -16.33 3.47 5.55
CA VAL A 172 -15.99 2.72 6.78
C VAL A 172 -16.72 3.22 8.02
N GLY A 173 -17.51 4.30 7.90
CA GLY A 173 -18.44 4.75 8.93
C GLY A 173 -17.87 5.73 9.96
N PHE A 174 -16.93 6.61 9.60
CA PHE A 174 -16.50 7.72 10.43
C PHE A 174 -16.77 9.10 9.79
N ASP A 175 -16.91 10.13 10.61
CA ASP A 175 -17.08 11.51 10.16
C ASP A 175 -15.72 12.20 9.99
N ALA A 176 -15.32 12.44 8.74
CA ALA A 176 -14.08 13.12 8.41
C ALA A 176 -14.04 14.59 8.88
N GLY A 177 -15.19 15.21 9.14
CA GLY A 177 -15.27 16.55 9.71
C GLY A 177 -14.88 16.57 11.19
N LEU A 178 -15.13 15.49 11.91
CA LEU A 178 -14.70 15.31 13.30
C LEU A 178 -13.26 14.75 13.41
N LEU A 179 -12.81 14.02 12.39
CA LEU A 179 -11.48 13.43 12.29
C LEU A 179 -10.78 13.98 11.03
N PRO A 180 -10.32 15.25 11.05
CA PRO A 180 -9.69 15.84 9.87
C PRO A 180 -8.39 15.15 9.54
N LEU A 181 -8.02 15.15 8.25
CA LEU A 181 -6.75 14.59 7.80
C LEU A 181 -5.58 15.26 8.56
N PRO A 182 -4.68 14.47 9.21
CA PRO A 182 -3.55 15.05 9.94
C PRO A 182 -2.66 15.89 9.02
N ALA A 183 -2.32 17.11 9.46
CA ALA A 183 -1.56 18.07 8.67
C ALA A 183 -0.08 17.67 8.47
N ASP A 184 0.43 16.82 9.35
CA ASP A 184 1.80 16.32 9.38
C ASP A 184 1.96 14.94 8.73
N LEU A 185 0.91 14.46 8.05
CA LEU A 185 1.04 13.28 7.23
C LEU A 185 2.09 13.53 6.14
N GLU A 186 3.27 12.96 6.35
CA GLU A 186 4.26 12.83 5.29
C GLU A 186 3.66 11.90 4.22
N VAL A 187 2.93 12.50 3.28
CA VAL A 187 2.72 11.87 1.99
C VAL A 187 4.09 11.89 1.36
N THR A 188 4.81 10.78 1.46
CA THR A 188 6.02 10.59 0.68
C THR A 188 5.61 10.67 -0.77
N ALA A 189 5.53 11.90 -1.27
CA ALA A 189 5.41 12.16 -2.68
C ALA A 189 6.61 11.45 -3.31
N ASP A 190 6.33 10.77 -4.39
CA ASP A 190 7.24 9.93 -5.16
C ASP A 190 8.41 10.73 -5.78
N GLN A 191 9.13 11.50 -4.96
CA GLN A 191 10.24 12.35 -5.40
C GLN A 191 11.39 11.51 -5.97
N ASP A 192 11.56 10.27 -5.50
CA ASP A 192 12.66 9.40 -5.94
C ASP A 192 12.36 8.63 -7.24
N LEU A 193 11.11 8.59 -7.70
CA LEU A 193 10.73 7.85 -8.91
C LEU A 193 10.66 8.71 -10.18
N GLY A 194 10.73 10.03 -10.08
CA GLY A 194 10.78 10.91 -11.26
C GLY A 194 11.92 10.56 -12.21
N ALA A 195 13.09 10.26 -11.66
CA ALA A 195 14.26 9.84 -12.40
C ALA A 195 14.12 8.47 -13.06
N LEU A 196 13.55 7.50 -12.32
CA LEU A 196 13.26 6.17 -12.86
C LEU A 196 12.17 6.23 -13.93
N ARG A 197 11.17 7.10 -13.78
CA ARG A 197 10.17 7.38 -14.81
C ARG A 197 10.80 7.90 -16.09
N LEU A 198 11.68 8.90 -16.01
CA LEU A 198 12.38 9.46 -17.17
C LEU A 198 13.24 8.40 -17.87
N LEU A 199 13.99 7.60 -17.13
CA LEU A 199 14.80 6.51 -17.68
C LEU A 199 13.94 5.44 -18.37
N ALA A 200 12.87 5.00 -17.72
CA ALA A 200 11.98 3.99 -18.28
C ALA A 200 11.18 4.52 -19.47
N SER A 201 10.79 5.79 -19.48
CA SER A 201 10.13 6.45 -20.62
C SER A 201 11.07 6.56 -21.81
N SER A 202 12.32 7.00 -21.60
CA SER A 202 13.32 7.09 -22.66
C SER A 202 13.69 5.72 -23.27
N ALA A 203 13.52 4.64 -22.51
CA ALA A 203 13.73 3.27 -22.98
C ALA A 203 12.47 2.66 -23.65
N GLY A 204 11.35 3.40 -23.75
CA GLY A 204 10.08 2.89 -24.28
C GLY A 204 9.44 1.79 -23.42
N LEU A 205 9.79 1.73 -22.14
CA LEU A 205 9.29 0.71 -21.21
C LEU A 205 8.02 1.12 -20.48
N LEU A 206 7.66 2.41 -20.50
CA LEU A 206 6.46 2.93 -19.86
C LEU A 206 5.31 3.02 -20.85
N ALA A 207 4.09 2.89 -20.33
CA ALA A 207 2.89 3.08 -21.12
C ALA A 207 2.81 4.52 -21.67
N THR A 208 2.42 4.63 -22.91
CA THR A 208 2.11 5.90 -23.56
C THR A 208 0.80 6.48 -23.03
N VAL A 209 0.59 7.79 -23.18
CA VAL A 209 -0.68 8.44 -22.79
C VAL A 209 -1.90 7.79 -23.46
N GLU A 210 -1.75 7.34 -24.72
CA GLU A 210 -2.82 6.68 -25.45
C GLU A 210 -3.14 5.28 -24.88
N GLU A 211 -2.13 4.52 -24.47
CA GLU A 211 -2.32 3.22 -23.79
C GLU A 211 -2.98 3.40 -22.43
N LEU A 212 -2.56 4.42 -21.67
CA LEU A 212 -3.17 4.75 -20.38
C LEU A 212 -4.63 5.21 -20.51
N ARG A 213 -4.94 6.01 -21.55
CA ARG A 213 -6.32 6.42 -21.82
C ARG A 213 -7.18 5.21 -22.14
N ARG A 214 -6.70 4.31 -22.99
CA ARG A 214 -7.39 3.06 -23.29
C ARG A 214 -7.60 2.19 -22.06
N ALA A 215 -6.59 2.04 -21.21
CA ALA A 215 -6.72 1.32 -19.95
C ALA A 215 -7.79 1.95 -19.04
N ALA A 216 -7.80 3.27 -18.89
CA ALA A 216 -8.82 3.98 -18.10
C ALA A 216 -10.24 3.78 -18.66
N GLU A 217 -10.41 3.75 -19.99
CA GLU A 217 -11.69 3.45 -20.62
C GLU A 217 -12.15 1.99 -20.36
N GLU A 218 -11.21 1.04 -20.42
CA GLU A 218 -11.50 -0.37 -20.08
C GLU A 218 -11.85 -0.52 -18.60
N TRP A 219 -11.16 0.15 -17.71
CA TRP A 219 -11.47 0.18 -16.29
C TRP A 219 -12.87 0.74 -16.03
N ALA A 220 -13.21 1.87 -16.67
CA ALA A 220 -14.55 2.46 -16.53
C ALA A 220 -15.65 1.48 -16.95
N LYS A 221 -15.42 0.67 -18.00
CA LYS A 221 -16.34 -0.38 -18.42
C LYS A 221 -16.42 -1.50 -17.38
N THR A 222 -15.30 -2.03 -16.91
CA THR A 222 -15.26 -3.06 -15.85
C THR A 222 -15.99 -2.60 -14.59
N ILE A 223 -15.78 -1.33 -14.19
CA ILE A 223 -16.44 -0.74 -13.03
C ILE A 223 -17.97 -0.67 -13.24
N ALA A 224 -18.41 -0.20 -14.42
CA ALA A 224 -19.84 -0.10 -14.74
C ALA A 224 -20.52 -1.46 -14.78
N GLU A 225 -19.85 -2.51 -15.27
CA GLU A 225 -20.36 -3.88 -15.33
C GLU A 225 -20.30 -4.60 -13.98
N GLY A 226 -19.33 -4.25 -13.12
CA GLY A 226 -19.07 -4.91 -11.85
C GLY A 226 -20.08 -4.60 -10.75
N GLY A 227 -20.82 -3.49 -10.83
CA GLY A 227 -21.80 -3.08 -9.82
C GLY A 227 -21.15 -2.72 -8.47
N TYR A 228 -19.94 -2.20 -8.50
CA TYR A 228 -19.18 -1.78 -7.33
C TYR A 228 -19.71 -0.48 -6.71
N ASP A 229 -19.48 -0.27 -5.42
CA ASP A 229 -19.74 1.01 -4.77
C ASP A 229 -18.63 2.01 -5.10
N VAL A 230 -18.91 3.00 -5.93
CA VAL A 230 -17.93 3.98 -6.42
C VAL A 230 -18.04 5.29 -5.64
N GLN A 231 -16.92 5.73 -5.09
CA GLN A 231 -16.77 7.00 -4.40
C GLN A 231 -15.77 7.89 -5.18
N GLY A 232 -16.25 8.99 -5.71
CA GLY A 232 -15.48 9.93 -6.52
C GLY A 232 -15.90 9.93 -8.00
N ASP A 233 -15.18 10.71 -8.81
CA ASP A 233 -15.43 10.84 -10.25
C ASP A 233 -14.50 9.91 -11.03
N LEU A 234 -15.07 9.03 -11.85
CA LEU A 234 -14.31 8.12 -12.71
C LEU A 234 -13.39 8.87 -13.71
N GLY A 235 -13.71 10.12 -14.04
CA GLY A 235 -12.81 10.99 -14.81
C GLY A 235 -11.43 11.16 -14.17
N GLY A 236 -11.34 11.03 -12.84
CA GLY A 236 -10.07 11.04 -12.10
C GLY A 236 -9.15 9.85 -12.38
N LEU A 237 -9.63 8.80 -13.03
CA LEU A 237 -8.81 7.66 -13.47
C LEU A 237 -8.07 7.93 -14.80
N ALA A 238 -8.49 8.96 -15.54
CA ALA A 238 -7.81 9.34 -16.77
C ALA A 238 -6.36 9.75 -16.47
N PRO A 239 -5.41 9.44 -17.37
CA PRO A 239 -4.03 9.82 -17.16
C PRO A 239 -3.92 11.33 -17.02
N SER A 240 -3.22 11.79 -16.00
CA SER A 240 -2.85 13.20 -15.89
C SER A 240 -2.03 13.57 -17.13
N SER A 241 -2.37 14.69 -17.77
CA SER A 241 -1.54 15.19 -18.88
C SER A 241 -0.11 15.32 -18.37
N PRO A 242 0.89 14.85 -19.11
CA PRO A 242 2.26 15.06 -18.70
C PRO A 242 2.48 16.58 -18.60
N HIS A 243 2.72 17.06 -17.37
CA HIS A 243 3.29 18.39 -17.19
C HIS A 243 4.77 18.25 -17.55
N GLY A 244 5.04 18.38 -18.83
CA GLY A 244 6.35 18.45 -19.40
C GLY A 244 6.14 18.92 -20.83
N ASP A 245 6.53 20.14 -21.12
CA ASP A 245 6.58 20.66 -22.48
C ASP A 245 7.32 19.65 -23.36
N ASP A 246 6.63 19.10 -24.36
CA ASP A 246 7.23 18.30 -25.43
C ASP A 246 8.31 19.13 -26.21
N ASP A 247 8.44 20.41 -25.91
CA ASP A 247 9.38 21.38 -26.49
C ASP A 247 10.70 21.49 -25.71
N GLU A 248 10.92 20.76 -24.62
CA GLU A 248 12.20 20.82 -23.91
C GLU A 248 13.30 20.15 -24.75
N PRO A 249 14.44 20.82 -24.96
CA PRO A 249 15.52 20.29 -25.80
C PRO A 249 15.96 18.90 -25.29
N VAL A 250 16.11 17.95 -26.20
CA VAL A 250 16.55 16.57 -25.87
C VAL A 250 17.79 16.56 -24.97
N GLN A 251 18.67 17.55 -25.11
CA GLN A 251 19.86 17.67 -24.27
C GLN A 251 19.52 18.00 -22.83
N ALA A 252 18.56 18.90 -22.56
CA ALA A 252 18.13 19.22 -21.19
C ALA A 252 17.47 18.01 -20.53
N ARG A 253 16.69 17.22 -21.29
CA ARG A 253 16.10 15.94 -20.80
C ARG A 253 17.19 14.92 -20.49
N LEU A 254 18.22 14.80 -21.32
CA LEU A 254 19.38 13.92 -21.08
C LEU A 254 20.18 14.35 -19.86
N ASP A 255 20.40 15.64 -19.67
CA ASP A 255 21.13 16.18 -18.51
C ASP A 255 20.34 15.92 -17.21
N LEU A 256 19.02 16.09 -17.23
CA LEU A 256 18.14 15.79 -16.11
C LEU A 256 18.18 14.30 -15.75
N VAL A 257 18.08 13.42 -16.74
CA VAL A 257 18.14 11.96 -16.55
C VAL A 257 19.52 11.54 -16.03
N SER A 258 20.58 12.12 -16.57
CA SER A 258 21.95 11.82 -16.14
C SER A 258 22.22 12.27 -14.70
N GLY A 259 21.70 13.45 -14.31
CA GLY A 259 21.75 13.96 -12.94
C GLY A 259 21.03 13.05 -11.97
N ALA A 260 19.81 12.70 -12.29
CA ALA A 260 18.97 11.84 -11.48
C ALA A 260 19.54 10.41 -11.31
N LEU A 261 20.15 9.87 -12.39
CA LEU A 261 20.86 8.59 -12.31
C LEU A 261 22.07 8.68 -11.39
N ALA A 262 22.84 9.75 -11.47
CA ALA A 262 24.01 9.98 -10.61
C ALA A 262 23.60 10.08 -9.14
N GLU A 263 22.52 10.80 -8.83
CA GLU A 263 21.96 10.91 -7.47
C GLU A 263 21.47 9.54 -6.95
N THR A 264 20.74 8.79 -7.76
CA THR A 264 20.26 7.44 -7.42
C THR A 264 21.41 6.48 -7.12
N VAL A 265 22.47 6.52 -7.93
CA VAL A 265 23.68 5.71 -7.71
C VAL A 265 24.41 6.13 -6.45
N ALA A 266 24.51 7.43 -6.19
CA ALA A 266 25.13 7.97 -4.98
C ALA A 266 24.36 7.55 -3.71
N GLU A 267 23.02 7.63 -3.76
CA GLU A 267 22.14 7.21 -2.66
C GLU A 267 22.21 5.70 -2.41
N LEU A 268 22.17 4.88 -3.47
CA LEU A 268 22.40 3.44 -3.37
C LEU A 268 23.74 3.11 -2.72
N ALA A 269 24.79 3.84 -3.09
CA ALA A 269 26.11 3.66 -2.48
C ALA A 269 26.13 4.09 -1.02
N ARG A 270 25.36 5.13 -0.64
CA ARG A 270 25.19 5.57 0.74
C ARG A 270 24.46 4.51 1.56
N LEU A 271 23.29 4.07 1.10
CA LEU A 271 22.48 3.05 1.77
C LEU A 271 23.21 1.71 1.94
N ARG A 272 23.98 1.30 0.95
CA ARG A 272 24.84 0.10 1.05
C ARG A 272 25.89 0.24 2.14
N ARG A 273 26.52 1.42 2.29
CA ARG A 273 27.48 1.68 3.37
C ARG A 273 26.82 1.69 4.74
N GLU A 274 25.68 2.33 4.88
CA GLU A 274 24.90 2.35 6.13
C GLU A 274 24.43 0.94 6.51
N HIS A 275 23.92 0.19 5.56
CA HIS A 275 23.50 -1.21 5.78
C HIS A 275 24.69 -2.08 6.24
N ALA A 276 25.84 -1.95 5.61
CA ALA A 276 27.06 -2.65 6.04
C ALA A 276 27.47 -2.27 7.47
N GLN A 277 27.40 -0.98 7.83
CA GLN A 277 27.67 -0.52 9.20
C GLN A 277 26.67 -1.08 10.21
N LEU A 278 25.38 -1.09 9.86
CA LEU A 278 24.33 -1.66 10.71
C LEU A 278 24.52 -3.16 10.91
N GLN A 279 24.89 -3.89 9.86
CA GLN A 279 25.22 -5.33 9.97
C GLN A 279 26.39 -5.57 10.95
N VAL A 280 27.44 -4.78 10.85
CA VAL A 280 28.60 -4.87 11.78
C VAL A 280 28.18 -4.56 13.23
N ARG A 281 27.35 -3.52 13.42
CA ARG A 281 26.81 -3.18 14.76
C ARG A 281 25.92 -4.29 15.29
N ALA A 282 25.02 -4.83 14.47
CA ALA A 282 24.15 -5.94 14.84
C ALA A 282 24.95 -7.19 15.25
N ALA A 283 26.00 -7.54 14.50
CA ALA A 283 26.88 -8.66 14.83
C ALA A 283 27.60 -8.45 16.17
N LYS A 284 28.11 -7.23 16.43
CA LYS A 284 28.72 -6.88 17.72
C LYS A 284 27.74 -7.01 18.88
N LEU A 285 26.52 -6.52 18.73
CA LEU A 285 25.46 -6.61 19.75
C LEU A 285 25.05 -8.06 19.98
N GLN A 286 24.91 -8.88 18.96
CA GLN A 286 24.64 -10.30 19.10
C GLN A 286 25.76 -11.03 19.86
N LYS A 287 27.02 -10.73 19.56
CA LYS A 287 28.17 -11.29 20.29
C LYS A 287 28.15 -10.86 21.77
N LYS A 288 27.88 -9.58 22.06
CA LYS A 288 27.74 -9.08 23.44
C LYS A 288 26.59 -9.75 24.18
N ARG A 289 25.42 -9.92 23.53
CA ARG A 289 24.26 -10.62 24.09
C ARG A 289 24.56 -12.08 24.42
N ARG A 290 25.25 -12.78 23.53
CA ARG A 290 25.68 -14.19 23.79
C ARG A 290 26.64 -14.28 24.97
N ARG A 291 27.59 -13.33 25.09
CA ARG A 291 28.53 -13.28 26.21
C ARG A 291 27.83 -13.01 27.56
N LEU A 292 26.87 -12.08 27.55
CA LEU A 292 26.07 -11.77 28.75
C LEU A 292 25.18 -12.92 29.16
N LYS A 293 24.55 -13.64 28.20
CA LYS A 293 23.76 -14.85 28.52
C LYS A 293 24.61 -15.94 29.16
N ARG A 294 25.83 -16.18 28.65
CA ARG A 294 26.75 -17.16 29.27
C ARG A 294 27.11 -16.75 30.70
N ARG A 295 27.48 -15.47 30.90
CA ARG A 295 27.81 -14.96 32.26
C ARG A 295 26.64 -15.06 33.23
N LEU A 296 25.43 -14.87 32.74
CA LEU A 296 24.21 -15.02 33.56
C LEU A 296 23.98 -16.49 33.94
N ALA A 297 24.12 -17.42 32.99
CA ALA A 297 24.02 -18.84 33.27
C ALA A 297 25.09 -19.30 34.27
N ASP A 298 26.35 -18.88 34.10
CA ASP A 298 27.46 -19.15 35.02
C ASP A 298 27.18 -18.59 36.43
N ALA A 299 26.48 -17.47 36.57
CA ALA A 299 26.14 -16.84 37.85
C ALA A 299 24.89 -17.39 38.53
N THR A 300 23.99 -18.03 37.78
CA THR A 300 22.75 -18.64 38.29
C THR A 300 22.91 -20.12 38.62
N GLY A 301 24.06 -20.73 38.36
CA GLY A 301 24.38 -22.08 38.80
C GLY A 301 23.63 -23.20 38.08
N ASP A 302 23.15 -22.95 36.86
CA ASP A 302 22.58 -23.93 35.93
C ASP A 302 23.59 -24.30 34.85
#